data_0b3cbfc8c31a6aa719470003970599cd
#
_entry.id   0b3cbfc8c31a6aa719470003970599cd
#
_cell.length_a   1.000
_cell.length_b   1.000
_cell.length_c   1.000
_cell.angle_alpha   90.00
_cell.angle_beta   90.00
_cell.angle_gamma   90.00
#
_symmetry.space_group_name_H-M   'P 1'
#
loop_
_entity.id
_entity.type
_entity.pdbx_description
1 polymer ?
#
loop_
_entity_poly.entity_id
_entity_poly.type
_entity_poly.pdbx_seq_one_letter_code
_entity_poly.pdbx_strand_id
1 'polypeptide(L)'
;LKDLKLPTHYYHHQPTNAEPMLLGFECQKVLKDNLGRYDYYCYLEDDLIIHDPWFFIKLNWFTKHLSNQCLLQPHRYEVAFKGEVLKAYIDGDLLPRVTERFQNVQEKRLLQGDILGTPVTFSRTLNPHSGCYFLNAAQMEHWSKQPYFLDGDISFIGPLESAATLGIMKTFRVYKTTADYTSFLEIQHYGQKFLNCIGKQVQTRAV
;
A
#
# COMPACT_ATOMS: atom_id res chain seq x y z
N LEU A 1 15.44 3.58 18.46
CA LEU A 1 16.10 2.86 17.34
C LEU A 1 17.63 2.79 17.52
N LYS A 2 18.27 3.76 18.20
CA LYS A 2 19.75 3.77 18.43
C LYS A 2 20.24 2.53 19.19
N ASP A 3 19.38 1.87 19.95
CA ASP A 3 19.73 0.72 20.79
C ASP A 3 19.47 -0.65 20.10
N LEU A 4 18.93 -0.64 18.89
CA LEU A 4 18.75 -1.85 18.11
C LEU A 4 20.07 -2.24 17.45
N LYS A 5 20.64 -3.38 17.85
CA LYS A 5 21.83 -4.00 17.22
C LYS A 5 21.47 -4.62 15.87
N LEU A 6 20.95 -3.81 14.94
CA LEU A 6 20.69 -4.26 13.57
C LEU A 6 22.00 -4.27 12.78
N PRO A 7 22.18 -5.24 11.85
CA PRO A 7 23.32 -5.22 10.95
C PRO A 7 23.29 -3.93 10.10
N THR A 8 24.24 -3.03 10.33
CA THR A 8 24.28 -1.68 9.73
C THR A 8 24.31 -1.68 8.19
N HIS A 9 24.70 -2.79 7.56
CA HIS A 9 24.70 -2.92 6.10
C HIS A 9 23.30 -3.16 5.50
N TYR A 10 22.30 -3.51 6.32
CA TYR A 10 20.90 -3.66 5.89
C TYR A 10 20.00 -2.53 6.38
N TYR A 11 20.50 -1.66 7.24
CA TYR A 11 19.70 -0.62 7.86
C TYR A 11 20.44 0.70 7.86
N HIS A 12 19.82 1.73 7.32
CA HIS A 12 20.31 3.10 7.36
C HIS A 12 19.27 3.99 8.04
N HIS A 13 19.65 4.58 9.18
CA HIS A 13 18.81 5.57 9.86
C HIS A 13 19.12 6.96 9.33
N GLN A 14 18.13 7.56 8.66
CA GLN A 14 18.22 8.92 8.15
C GLN A 14 17.37 9.86 9.01
N PRO A 15 17.99 10.72 9.84
CA PRO A 15 17.27 11.71 10.62
C PRO A 15 16.71 12.80 9.69
N THR A 16 15.56 13.37 10.06
CA THR A 16 14.95 14.52 9.37
C THR A 16 14.39 15.48 10.41
N ASN A 17 14.25 16.75 10.02
CA ASN A 17 13.57 17.79 10.80
C ASN A 17 12.15 18.06 10.27
N ALA A 18 11.63 17.19 9.39
CA ALA A 18 10.27 17.32 8.88
C ALA A 18 9.24 17.17 10.02
N GLU A 19 8.10 17.84 9.86
CA GLU A 19 6.95 17.63 10.71
C GLU A 19 6.59 16.13 10.72
N PRO A 20 6.32 15.51 11.90
CA PRO A 20 6.08 14.07 12.00
C PRO A 20 4.98 13.55 11.04
N MET A 21 3.92 14.35 10.84
CA MET A 21 2.83 13.99 9.93
C MET A 21 3.22 14.01 8.44
N LEU A 22 4.34 14.66 8.09
CA LEU A 22 4.85 14.75 6.71
C LEU A 22 6.03 13.81 6.45
N LEU A 23 6.41 12.99 7.42
CA LEU A 23 7.55 12.07 7.31
C LEU A 23 7.45 11.14 6.09
N GLY A 24 6.26 10.75 5.70
CA GLY A 24 6.06 9.90 4.52
C GLY A 24 6.53 10.54 3.21
N PHE A 25 6.46 11.87 3.08
CA PHE A 25 6.99 12.58 1.90
C PHE A 25 8.52 12.60 1.89
N GLU A 26 9.17 12.65 3.06
CA GLU A 26 10.63 12.48 3.15
C GLU A 26 11.06 11.08 2.69
N CYS A 27 10.28 10.03 3.01
CA CYS A 27 10.53 8.69 2.50
C CYS A 27 10.48 8.64 0.97
N GLN A 28 9.53 9.33 0.34
CA GLN A 28 9.44 9.41 -1.14
C GLN A 28 10.70 10.03 -1.75
N LYS A 29 11.27 11.06 -1.11
CA LYS A 29 12.53 11.69 -1.53
C LYS A 29 13.68 10.69 -1.47
N VAL A 30 13.80 9.92 -0.39
CA VAL A 30 14.83 8.87 -0.27
C VAL A 30 14.70 7.85 -1.38
N LEU A 31 13.49 7.43 -1.75
CA LEU A 31 13.28 6.51 -2.87
C LEU A 31 13.76 7.12 -4.19
N LYS A 32 13.44 8.38 -4.44
CA LYS A 32 13.89 9.10 -5.64
C LYS A 32 15.41 9.21 -5.72
N ASP A 33 16.07 9.57 -4.61
CA ASP A 33 17.53 9.75 -4.57
C ASP A 33 18.30 8.44 -4.82
N ASN A 34 17.61 7.31 -4.76
CA ASN A 34 18.16 5.98 -4.99
C ASN A 34 17.69 5.33 -6.31
N LEU A 35 17.12 6.10 -7.24
CA LEU A 35 16.72 5.58 -8.56
C LEU A 35 17.86 4.86 -9.28
N GLY A 36 17.54 3.75 -9.92
CA GLY A 36 18.48 2.92 -10.68
C GLY A 36 19.33 1.97 -9.84
N ARG A 37 19.16 1.93 -8.51
CA ARG A 37 19.96 1.08 -7.62
C ARG A 37 19.29 -0.23 -7.22
N TYR A 38 17.95 -0.31 -7.30
CA TYR A 38 17.16 -1.41 -6.78
C TYR A 38 16.11 -1.87 -7.78
N ASP A 39 15.70 -3.13 -7.68
CA ASP A 39 14.60 -3.69 -8.46
C ASP A 39 13.23 -3.23 -7.95
N TYR A 40 13.12 -2.97 -6.64
CA TYR A 40 11.91 -2.49 -5.98
C TYR A 40 12.18 -1.30 -5.07
N TYR A 41 11.23 -0.37 -5.07
CA TYR A 41 11.16 0.83 -4.23
C TYR A 41 9.91 0.73 -3.39
N CYS A 42 10.09 0.61 -2.08
CA CYS A 42 9.00 0.27 -1.18
C CYS A 42 8.85 1.35 -0.11
N TYR A 43 7.62 1.76 0.10
CA TYR A 43 7.21 2.53 1.26
C TYR A 43 6.40 1.62 2.17
N LEU A 44 6.70 1.61 3.46
CA LEU A 44 5.94 0.87 4.47
C LEU A 44 5.80 1.74 5.72
N GLU A 45 4.59 1.77 6.28
CA GLU A 45 4.37 2.20 7.66
C GLU A 45 5.07 1.22 8.62
N ASP A 46 5.52 1.71 9.76
CA ASP A 46 6.41 0.97 10.69
C ASP A 46 5.69 -0.15 11.48
N ASP A 47 4.38 -0.24 11.34
CA ASP A 47 3.53 -1.28 11.92
C ASP A 47 3.08 -2.36 10.91
N LEU A 48 3.70 -2.41 9.73
CA LEU A 48 3.39 -3.40 8.71
C LEU A 48 4.42 -4.53 8.68
N ILE A 49 3.94 -5.78 8.60
CA ILE A 49 4.78 -6.99 8.58
C ILE A 49 4.44 -7.85 7.37
N ILE A 50 5.44 -8.15 6.54
CA ILE A 50 5.34 -9.08 5.41
C ILE A 50 5.73 -10.47 5.90
N HIS A 51 4.78 -11.40 5.91
CA HIS A 51 5.02 -12.80 6.27
C HIS A 51 5.21 -13.72 5.05
N ASP A 52 4.66 -13.31 3.90
CA ASP A 52 4.67 -14.14 2.70
C ASP A 52 6.04 -14.13 2.01
N PRO A 53 6.78 -15.24 1.95
CA PRO A 53 8.07 -15.32 1.27
C PRO A 53 7.96 -15.12 -0.25
N TRP A 54 6.76 -15.29 -0.83
CA TRP A 54 6.50 -15.12 -2.26
C TRP A 54 5.96 -13.72 -2.61
N PHE A 55 5.90 -12.82 -1.65
CA PHE A 55 5.28 -11.49 -1.80
C PHE A 55 5.77 -10.75 -3.05
N PHE A 56 7.08 -10.58 -3.19
CA PHE A 56 7.67 -9.88 -4.35
C PHE A 56 7.56 -10.67 -5.66
N ILE A 57 7.51 -12.00 -5.59
CA ILE A 57 7.28 -12.83 -6.77
C ILE A 57 5.86 -12.62 -7.30
N LYS A 58 4.86 -12.53 -6.43
CA LYS A 58 3.48 -12.22 -6.78
C LYS A 58 3.32 -10.82 -7.38
N LEU A 59 3.99 -9.81 -6.83
CA LEU A 59 4.03 -8.45 -7.39
C LEU A 59 4.65 -8.44 -8.79
N ASN A 60 5.80 -9.09 -8.95
CA ASN A 60 6.48 -9.19 -10.24
C ASN A 60 5.64 -9.94 -11.28
N TRP A 61 5.02 -11.05 -10.88
CA TRP A 61 4.08 -11.78 -11.74
C TRP A 61 2.94 -10.88 -12.20
N PHE A 62 2.29 -10.17 -11.27
CA PHE A 62 1.18 -9.26 -11.59
C PHE A 62 1.61 -8.19 -12.62
N THR A 63 2.73 -7.52 -12.38
CA THR A 63 3.20 -6.45 -13.25
C THR A 63 3.61 -6.96 -14.64
N LYS A 64 4.27 -8.12 -14.73
CA LYS A 64 4.69 -8.72 -15.99
C LYS A 64 3.53 -9.19 -16.85
N HIS A 65 2.46 -9.73 -16.24
CA HIS A 65 1.32 -10.28 -16.96
C HIS A 65 0.28 -9.21 -17.34
N LEU A 66 0.22 -8.12 -16.59
CA LEU A 66 -0.80 -7.12 -16.81
C LEU A 66 -0.24 -5.81 -17.39
N SER A 67 0.48 -5.03 -16.64
CA SER A 67 1.13 -3.80 -17.12
C SER A 67 1.85 -3.05 -16.00
N ASN A 68 2.92 -2.30 -16.35
CA ASN A 68 3.52 -1.31 -15.44
C ASN A 68 2.61 -0.13 -15.10
N GLN A 69 1.48 0.04 -15.79
CA GLN A 69 0.46 1.04 -15.44
C GLN A 69 -0.49 0.56 -14.34
N CYS A 70 -0.40 -0.71 -13.95
CA CYS A 70 -1.21 -1.32 -12.91
C CYS A 70 -0.35 -1.55 -11.67
N LEU A 71 -0.90 -1.26 -10.51
CA LEU A 71 -0.26 -1.50 -9.22
C LEU A 71 -1.14 -2.43 -8.38
N LEU A 72 -0.55 -3.49 -7.86
CA LEU A 72 -1.22 -4.39 -6.92
C LEU A 72 -0.90 -3.97 -5.49
N GLN A 73 -1.94 -3.71 -4.71
CA GLN A 73 -1.85 -3.42 -3.28
C GLN A 73 -2.27 -4.62 -2.44
N PRO A 74 -1.61 -4.88 -1.31
CA PRO A 74 -2.01 -5.94 -0.40
C PRO A 74 -3.28 -5.57 0.37
N HIS A 75 -4.01 -6.60 0.82
CA HIS A 75 -5.01 -6.44 1.86
C HIS A 75 -4.33 -6.42 3.22
N ARG A 76 -4.65 -5.43 4.05
CA ARG A 76 -4.19 -5.40 5.44
C ARG A 76 -5.08 -6.28 6.32
N TYR A 77 -4.46 -6.97 7.26
CA TYR A 77 -5.19 -7.75 8.25
C TYR A 77 -4.59 -7.55 9.65
N GLU A 78 -5.42 -7.73 10.66
CA GLU A 78 -5.02 -7.82 12.05
C GLU A 78 -5.28 -9.22 12.60
N VAL A 79 -4.49 -9.61 13.61
CA VAL A 79 -4.61 -10.90 14.31
C VAL A 79 -4.82 -10.65 15.80
N ALA A 80 -5.72 -11.39 16.43
CA ALA A 80 -5.91 -11.33 17.86
C ALA A 80 -4.68 -11.85 18.60
N PHE A 81 -4.20 -11.10 19.60
CA PHE A 81 -3.06 -11.50 20.43
C PHE A 81 -3.46 -12.39 21.61
N LYS A 82 -4.75 -12.43 21.97
CA LYS A 82 -5.29 -13.19 23.10
C LYS A 82 -6.61 -13.84 22.73
N GLY A 83 -6.89 -14.99 23.31
CA GLY A 83 -8.12 -15.73 23.08
C GLY A 83 -8.06 -16.62 21.85
N GLU A 84 -9.19 -16.79 21.16
CA GLU A 84 -9.24 -17.52 19.90
C GLU A 84 -8.45 -16.77 18.81
N VAL A 85 -7.79 -17.52 17.92
CA VAL A 85 -7.06 -16.92 16.81
C VAL A 85 -8.07 -16.37 15.80
N LEU A 86 -8.24 -15.05 15.85
CA LEU A 86 -9.04 -14.31 14.88
C LEU A 86 -8.12 -13.54 13.93
N LYS A 87 -8.38 -13.68 12.64
CA LYS A 87 -7.78 -12.85 11.59
C LYS A 87 -8.89 -12.06 10.93
N ALA A 88 -8.74 -10.76 10.84
CA ALA A 88 -9.70 -9.88 10.18
C ALA A 88 -9.02 -8.98 9.17
N TYR A 89 -9.55 -8.90 7.95
CA TYR A 89 -9.17 -7.88 6.97
C TYR A 89 -9.79 -6.55 7.36
N ILE A 90 -8.97 -5.48 7.34
CA ILE A 90 -9.34 -4.18 7.94
C ILE A 90 -9.62 -3.09 6.93
N ASP A 91 -9.32 -3.30 5.65
CA ASP A 91 -9.49 -2.32 4.58
C ASP A 91 -10.88 -2.47 3.93
N GLY A 92 -11.89 -1.87 4.54
CA GLY A 92 -13.20 -1.73 3.91
C GLY A 92 -13.20 -0.68 2.79
N ASP A 93 -14.22 -0.74 1.91
CA ASP A 93 -14.39 0.23 0.84
C ASP A 93 -14.65 1.63 1.41
N LEU A 94 -14.01 2.63 0.80
CA LEU A 94 -14.31 4.04 1.03
C LEU A 94 -15.53 4.46 0.21
N LEU A 95 -16.18 5.53 0.63
CA LEU A 95 -17.23 6.13 -0.19
C LEU A 95 -16.64 6.64 -1.51
N PRO A 96 -17.28 6.42 -2.67
CA PRO A 96 -16.76 6.83 -3.99
C PRO A 96 -16.27 8.27 -4.05
N ARG A 97 -17.00 9.20 -3.43
CA ARG A 97 -16.65 10.63 -3.38
C ARG A 97 -15.25 10.93 -2.79
N VAL A 98 -14.68 10.02 -2.01
CA VAL A 98 -13.36 10.21 -1.39
C VAL A 98 -12.24 10.02 -2.42
N THR A 99 -12.44 9.14 -3.40
CA THR A 99 -11.40 8.74 -4.36
C THR A 99 -11.70 9.12 -5.80
N GLU A 100 -12.96 9.35 -6.17
CA GLU A 100 -13.39 9.57 -7.57
C GLU A 100 -12.74 10.77 -8.26
N ARG A 101 -12.35 11.79 -7.48
CA ARG A 101 -11.60 12.96 -8.00
C ARG A 101 -10.16 12.64 -8.39
N PHE A 102 -9.61 11.52 -7.95
CA PHE A 102 -8.24 11.13 -8.17
C PHE A 102 -8.09 9.92 -9.08
N GLN A 103 -9.12 9.06 -9.16
CA GLN A 103 -9.10 7.85 -9.95
C GLN A 103 -10.50 7.48 -10.48
N ASN A 104 -10.54 6.88 -11.67
CA ASN A 104 -11.75 6.26 -12.22
C ASN A 104 -11.70 4.74 -12.00
N VAL A 105 -12.39 4.24 -10.98
CA VAL A 105 -12.41 2.80 -10.65
C VAL A 105 -13.25 1.97 -11.64
N GLN A 106 -14.05 2.60 -12.50
CA GLN A 106 -14.82 1.89 -13.54
C GLN A 106 -13.95 1.58 -14.76
N GLU A 107 -12.87 2.34 -14.98
CA GLU A 107 -11.93 2.06 -16.06
C GLU A 107 -11.15 0.77 -15.75
N LYS A 108 -11.26 -0.23 -16.64
CA LYS A 108 -10.64 -1.56 -16.46
C LYS A 108 -10.90 -2.13 -15.06
N ARG A 109 -12.16 -2.14 -14.68
CA ARG A 109 -12.62 -2.46 -13.33
C ARG A 109 -12.12 -3.83 -12.83
N LEU A 110 -12.10 -4.82 -13.66
CA LEU A 110 -11.68 -6.18 -13.34
C LEU A 110 -10.53 -6.63 -14.24
N LEU A 111 -9.60 -7.36 -13.66
CA LEU A 111 -8.54 -8.09 -14.35
C LEU A 111 -8.55 -9.53 -13.86
N GLN A 112 -8.16 -10.45 -14.72
CA GLN A 112 -7.98 -11.86 -14.37
C GLN A 112 -6.60 -12.32 -14.76
N GLY A 113 -6.02 -13.19 -13.96
CA GLY A 113 -4.76 -13.85 -14.24
C GLY A 113 -4.85 -15.31 -13.83
N ASP A 114 -4.08 -16.18 -14.48
CA ASP A 114 -3.93 -17.58 -14.11
C ASP A 114 -2.60 -17.77 -13.38
N ILE A 115 -2.64 -18.38 -12.22
CA ILE A 115 -1.47 -18.69 -11.41
C ILE A 115 -1.44 -20.17 -11.14
N LEU A 116 -0.57 -20.88 -11.83
CA LEU A 116 -0.44 -22.34 -11.72
C LEU A 116 -1.77 -23.08 -11.95
N GLY A 117 -2.55 -22.64 -12.95
CA GLY A 117 -3.85 -23.23 -13.27
C GLY A 117 -5.00 -22.76 -12.37
N THR A 118 -4.77 -21.80 -11.49
CA THR A 118 -5.80 -21.23 -10.63
C THR A 118 -6.11 -19.78 -11.06
N PRO A 119 -7.35 -19.49 -11.49
CA PRO A 119 -7.73 -18.14 -11.84
C PRO A 119 -7.76 -17.25 -10.58
N VAL A 120 -7.19 -16.05 -10.68
CA VAL A 120 -7.25 -15.02 -9.63
C VAL A 120 -7.84 -13.75 -10.24
N THR A 121 -8.81 -13.17 -9.56
CA THR A 121 -9.46 -11.93 -9.99
C THR A 121 -9.00 -10.75 -9.17
N PHE A 122 -8.68 -9.67 -9.85
CA PHE A 122 -8.28 -8.38 -9.29
C PHE A 122 -9.31 -7.32 -9.65
N SER A 123 -9.64 -6.47 -8.71
CA SER A 123 -10.57 -5.36 -8.92
C SER A 123 -9.93 -4.02 -8.60
N ARG A 124 -10.34 -2.98 -9.35
CA ARG A 124 -10.07 -1.61 -8.93
C ARG A 124 -10.70 -1.39 -7.57
N THR A 125 -9.96 -0.81 -6.66
CA THR A 125 -10.39 -0.65 -5.27
C THR A 125 -10.85 0.78 -4.99
N LEU A 126 -11.97 0.91 -4.25
CA LEU A 126 -12.40 2.20 -3.68
C LEU A 126 -11.53 2.61 -2.48
N ASN A 127 -10.84 1.65 -1.87
CA ASN A 127 -9.85 1.92 -0.83
C ASN A 127 -8.44 1.50 -1.30
N PRO A 128 -7.72 2.37 -2.02
CA PRO A 128 -6.38 2.10 -2.50
C PRO A 128 -5.31 2.15 -1.40
N HIS A 129 -5.66 2.65 -0.22
CA HIS A 129 -4.73 2.74 0.90
C HIS A 129 -4.44 1.36 1.50
N SER A 130 -3.17 1.10 1.80
CA SER A 130 -2.68 -0.10 2.49
C SER A 130 -1.49 0.22 3.42
N GLY A 131 -1.25 1.50 3.75
CA GLY A 131 -0.09 1.93 4.54
C GLY A 131 1.26 1.64 3.85
N CYS A 132 1.24 1.21 2.59
CA CYS A 132 2.43 0.83 1.85
C CYS A 132 2.21 0.95 0.35
N TYR A 133 3.33 0.91 -0.40
CA TYR A 133 3.35 0.59 -1.83
C TYR A 133 4.66 -0.07 -2.22
N PHE A 134 4.64 -0.80 -3.32
CA PHE A 134 5.77 -1.54 -3.85
C PHE A 134 5.87 -1.29 -5.35
N LEU A 135 6.82 -0.46 -5.75
CA LEU A 135 7.04 -0.08 -7.14
C LEU A 135 8.26 -0.81 -7.68
N ASN A 136 8.17 -1.39 -8.86
CA ASN A 136 9.38 -1.80 -9.55
C ASN A 136 10.16 -0.57 -10.09
N ALA A 137 11.38 -0.77 -10.56
CA ALA A 137 12.25 0.32 -11.01
C ALA A 137 11.59 1.20 -12.10
N ALA A 138 10.90 0.59 -13.08
CA ALA A 138 10.23 1.34 -14.14
C ALA A 138 9.02 2.15 -13.62
N GLN A 139 8.27 1.61 -12.67
CA GLN A 139 7.16 2.30 -12.02
C GLN A 139 7.66 3.48 -11.17
N MET A 140 8.71 3.27 -10.38
CA MET A 140 9.29 4.35 -9.58
C MET A 140 9.85 5.48 -10.45
N GLU A 141 10.56 5.15 -11.53
CA GLU A 141 11.05 6.11 -12.49
C GLU A 141 9.89 6.89 -13.16
N HIS A 142 8.83 6.18 -13.57
CA HIS A 142 7.65 6.81 -14.17
C HIS A 142 6.97 7.78 -13.20
N TRP A 143 6.75 7.37 -11.96
CA TRP A 143 6.12 8.23 -10.95
C TRP A 143 6.98 9.43 -10.59
N SER A 144 8.29 9.27 -10.45
CA SER A 144 9.21 10.36 -10.10
C SER A 144 9.28 11.50 -11.13
N LYS A 145 8.79 11.25 -12.36
CA LYS A 145 8.70 12.24 -13.44
C LYS A 145 7.35 12.96 -13.49
N GLN A 146 6.39 12.59 -12.66
CA GLN A 146 5.09 13.25 -12.66
C GLN A 146 5.16 14.63 -12.01
N PRO A 147 4.40 15.62 -12.50
CA PRO A 147 4.47 17.00 -12.01
C PRO A 147 4.01 17.15 -10.54
N TYR A 148 3.27 16.17 -10.03
CA TYR A 148 2.80 16.10 -8.65
C TYR A 148 3.67 15.22 -7.75
N PHE A 149 4.82 14.74 -8.23
CA PHE A 149 5.74 13.99 -7.39
C PHE A 149 6.42 14.93 -6.38
N LEU A 150 6.37 14.61 -5.10
CA LEU A 150 6.86 15.44 -3.98
C LEU A 150 6.15 16.80 -3.85
N ASP A 151 4.92 16.95 -4.33
CA ASP A 151 4.13 18.18 -4.17
C ASP A 151 3.63 18.43 -2.74
N GLY A 152 3.73 17.43 -1.85
CA GLY A 152 3.26 17.53 -0.47
C GLY A 152 1.73 17.60 -0.34
N ASP A 153 0.99 17.20 -1.35
CA ASP A 153 -0.48 17.22 -1.35
C ASP A 153 -1.04 16.25 -0.30
N ILE A 154 -1.72 16.78 0.70
CA ILE A 154 -2.35 16.04 1.81
C ILE A 154 -3.86 15.88 1.65
N SER A 155 -4.40 16.09 0.46
CA SER A 155 -5.83 16.15 0.20
C SER A 155 -6.57 14.80 0.19
N PHE A 156 -5.87 13.67 0.34
CA PHE A 156 -6.49 12.36 0.46
C PHE A 156 -6.55 11.91 1.92
N ILE A 157 -7.70 11.97 2.56
CA ILE A 157 -8.01 11.62 3.97
C ILE A 157 -7.18 12.46 4.95
N GLY A 158 -5.85 12.25 4.98
CA GLY A 158 -4.91 12.95 5.85
C GLY A 158 -3.47 12.85 5.33
N PRO A 159 -2.50 13.45 6.04
CA PRO A 159 -1.10 13.48 5.60
C PRO A 159 -0.48 12.10 5.43
N LEU A 160 -0.74 11.15 6.35
CA LEU A 160 -0.18 9.79 6.31
C LEU A 160 -0.73 9.01 5.13
N GLU A 161 -2.06 9.01 4.98
CA GLU A 161 -2.73 8.33 3.87
C GLU A 161 -2.36 8.96 2.52
N SER A 162 -2.19 10.28 2.48
CA SER A 162 -1.76 10.98 1.27
C SER A 162 -0.35 10.57 0.85
N ALA A 163 0.60 10.55 1.77
CA ALA A 163 1.96 10.13 1.49
C ALA A 163 2.03 8.67 1.00
N ALA A 164 1.25 7.77 1.62
CA ALA A 164 1.24 6.36 1.25
C ALA A 164 0.44 6.05 -0.02
N THR A 165 -0.41 6.97 -0.53
CA THR A 165 -1.44 6.56 -1.51
C THR A 165 -1.70 7.57 -2.62
N LEU A 166 -1.72 8.88 -2.33
CA LEU A 166 -2.25 9.86 -3.27
C LEU A 166 -1.48 9.91 -4.59
N GLY A 167 -0.15 10.03 -4.54
CA GLY A 167 0.68 10.04 -5.74
C GLY A 167 0.58 8.74 -6.55
N ILE A 168 0.48 7.61 -5.85
CA ILE A 168 0.30 6.28 -6.45
C ILE A 168 -1.04 6.18 -7.18
N MET A 169 -2.12 6.63 -6.53
CA MET A 169 -3.48 6.60 -7.08
C MET A 169 -3.64 7.51 -8.30
N LYS A 170 -2.96 8.69 -8.30
CA LYS A 170 -2.92 9.61 -9.45
C LYS A 170 -2.13 9.04 -10.64
N THR A 171 -1.17 8.14 -10.38
CA THR A 171 -0.22 7.64 -11.40
C THR A 171 -0.63 6.30 -11.99
N PHE A 172 -1.11 5.38 -11.16
CA PHE A 172 -1.36 3.99 -11.51
C PHE A 172 -2.81 3.58 -11.33
N ARG A 173 -3.23 2.60 -12.10
CA ARG A 173 -4.47 1.88 -11.81
C ARG A 173 -4.23 0.93 -10.65
N VAL A 174 -4.74 1.28 -9.45
CA VAL A 174 -4.55 0.50 -8.24
C VAL A 174 -5.58 -0.62 -8.16
N TYR A 175 -5.11 -1.84 -7.92
CA TYR A 175 -5.90 -3.04 -7.76
C TYR A 175 -5.63 -3.70 -6.41
N LYS A 176 -6.65 -4.37 -5.90
CA LYS A 176 -6.55 -5.42 -4.88
C LYS A 176 -7.20 -6.69 -5.45
N THR A 177 -6.89 -7.84 -4.87
CA THR A 177 -7.65 -9.05 -5.20
C THR A 177 -9.09 -8.91 -4.73
N THR A 178 -10.01 -9.60 -5.41
CA THR A 178 -11.41 -9.69 -4.93
C THR A 178 -11.49 -10.46 -3.61
N ALA A 179 -12.63 -10.37 -2.93
CA ALA A 179 -12.83 -10.94 -1.60
C ALA A 179 -12.47 -12.44 -1.50
N ASP A 180 -12.72 -13.21 -2.58
CA ASP A 180 -12.41 -14.64 -2.63
C ASP A 180 -10.91 -14.94 -2.66
N TYR A 181 -10.07 -13.94 -2.95
CA TYR A 181 -8.62 -14.08 -3.12
C TYR A 181 -7.80 -13.14 -2.22
N THR A 182 -8.39 -12.64 -1.12
CA THR A 182 -7.71 -11.67 -0.22
C THR A 182 -6.36 -12.16 0.29
N SER A 183 -6.24 -13.46 0.58
CA SER A 183 -4.99 -14.07 1.05
C SER A 183 -3.91 -14.22 -0.04
N PHE A 184 -4.22 -13.94 -1.30
CA PHE A 184 -3.23 -14.00 -2.37
C PHE A 184 -2.10 -12.98 -2.17
N LEU A 185 -2.44 -11.74 -1.79
CA LEU A 185 -1.46 -10.72 -1.41
C LEU A 185 -1.97 -9.96 -0.20
N GLU A 186 -1.33 -10.19 0.94
CA GLU A 186 -1.74 -9.62 2.21
C GLU A 186 -0.54 -9.17 3.04
N ILE A 187 -0.78 -8.24 3.95
CA ILE A 187 0.22 -7.71 4.88
C ILE A 187 -0.41 -7.56 6.27
N GLN A 188 0.31 -7.95 7.31
CA GLN A 188 -0.17 -7.77 8.66
C GLN A 188 0.00 -6.32 9.11
N HIS A 189 -1.04 -5.72 9.65
CA HIS A 189 -0.97 -4.51 10.45
C HIS A 189 -0.78 -4.93 11.92
N TYR A 190 0.34 -4.54 12.51
CA TYR A 190 0.69 -4.93 13.87
C TYR A 190 -0.13 -4.11 14.86
N GLY A 191 -1.06 -4.77 15.51
CA GLY A 191 -1.98 -4.14 16.45
C GLY A 191 -3.33 -4.84 16.46
N GLN A 192 -4.27 -4.25 17.20
CA GLN A 192 -5.66 -4.71 17.31
C GLN A 192 -6.64 -3.55 17.26
N LYS A 193 -6.22 -2.42 16.73
CA LYS A 193 -7.02 -1.18 16.70
C LYS A 193 -8.34 -1.39 15.97
N PHE A 194 -8.28 -1.99 14.80
CA PHE A 194 -9.45 -2.23 13.94
C PHE A 194 -10.17 -3.51 14.33
N LEU A 195 -9.45 -4.56 14.72
CA LEU A 195 -10.06 -5.79 15.25
C LEU A 195 -10.96 -5.51 16.46
N ASN A 196 -10.55 -4.59 17.34
CA ASN A 196 -11.33 -4.16 18.50
C ASN A 196 -12.59 -3.34 18.12
N CYS A 197 -12.73 -2.94 16.86
CA CYS A 197 -13.93 -2.25 16.34
C CYS A 197 -14.97 -3.22 15.77
N ILE A 198 -14.64 -4.50 15.58
CA ILE A 198 -15.59 -5.51 15.07
C ILE A 198 -16.80 -5.61 16.02
N GLY A 199 -17.99 -5.49 15.44
CA GLY A 199 -19.25 -5.50 16.20
C GLY A 199 -19.61 -4.19 16.90
N LYS A 200 -18.78 -3.16 16.79
CA LYS A 200 -19.09 -1.80 17.28
C LYS A 200 -19.54 -0.90 16.13
N GLN A 201 -20.62 -0.14 16.34
CA GLN A 201 -20.96 0.93 15.40
C GLN A 201 -19.89 2.02 15.44
N VAL A 202 -19.16 2.19 14.37
CA VAL A 202 -18.25 3.33 14.19
C VAL A 202 -19.05 4.46 13.55
N GLN A 203 -19.35 5.50 14.33
CA GLN A 203 -19.86 6.74 13.75
C GLN A 203 -18.71 7.42 13.00
N THR A 204 -18.70 7.33 11.67
CA THR A 204 -17.84 8.17 10.85
C THR A 204 -18.37 9.61 10.93
N ARG A 205 -17.58 10.52 11.50
CA ARG A 205 -17.89 11.96 11.36
C ARG A 205 -17.89 12.25 9.86
N ALA A 206 -19.02 12.76 9.39
CA ALA A 206 -19.08 13.39 8.07
C ALA A 206 -18.12 14.58 8.09
N VAL A 207 -17.10 14.55 7.24
CA VAL A 207 -16.22 15.68 6.93
C VAL A 207 -16.89 16.50 5.83
#